data_2bac1e55471079cbc179306a95c8da51
#
_entry.id   2bac1e55471079cbc179306a95c8da51
#
_cell.length_a   1.000
_cell.length_b   1.000
_cell.length_c   1.000
_cell.angle_alpha   90.00
_cell.angle_beta   90.00
_cell.angle_gamma   90.00
#
_symmetry.space_group_name_H-M   'P 1'
#
loop_
_entity.id
_entity.type
_entity.pdbx_description
1 polymer ?
#
loop_
_entity_poly.entity_id
_entity_poly.type
_entity_poly.pdbx_seq_one_letter_code
_entity_poly.pdbx_strand_id
1 'polypeptide(L)'
;MITFRLLGGLRFTVGENILLVDKSKMTINEIFEFLKMNSKNKNTIDPQNVLISINGTDSSVLGGKDAVIKDGDHVTLVTIVHGG
;
A
#
# COMPACT_ATOMS: atom_id res chain seq x y z
N MET A 1 7.79 -8.63 10.23
CA MET A 1 7.46 -7.22 9.98
C MET A 1 7.39 -6.97 8.49
N ILE A 2 6.39 -6.23 8.06
CA ILE A 2 6.18 -5.87 6.66
C ILE A 2 6.51 -4.40 6.52
N THR A 3 7.28 -4.04 5.48
CA THR A 3 7.68 -2.66 5.23
C THR A 3 6.87 -2.11 4.06
N PHE A 4 6.18 -0.99 4.29
CA PHE A 4 5.45 -0.28 3.25
C PHE A 4 6.20 0.98 2.88
N ARG A 5 6.44 1.17 1.58
CA ARG A 5 6.97 2.42 1.03
C ARG A 5 5.85 3.12 0.27
N LEU A 6 5.56 4.34 0.68
CA LEU A 6 4.46 5.14 0.12
C LEU A 6 5.04 6.24 -0.76
N LEU A 7 4.63 6.28 -2.01
CA LEU A 7 5.14 7.23 -3.00
C LEU A 7 4.00 8.07 -3.58
N GLY A 8 4.36 9.19 -4.20
CA GLY A 8 3.40 10.07 -4.83
C GLY A 8 2.44 10.70 -3.83
N GLY A 9 1.19 10.92 -4.25
CA GLY A 9 0.18 11.55 -3.41
C GLY A 9 -0.17 10.74 -2.16
N LEU A 10 0.05 9.43 -2.20
CA LEU A 10 -0.26 8.56 -1.07
C LEU A 10 0.57 8.92 0.16
N ARG A 11 1.81 9.33 -0.05
CA ARG A 11 2.69 9.78 1.02
C ARG A 11 2.10 10.96 1.78
N PHE A 12 1.47 11.89 1.06
CA PHE A 12 0.84 13.05 1.69
C PHE A 12 -0.47 12.68 2.38
N THR A 13 -1.25 11.80 1.78
CA THR A 13 -2.52 11.36 2.34
C THR A 13 -2.31 10.64 3.67
N VAL A 14 -1.35 9.74 3.73
CA VAL A 14 -1.05 8.98 4.95
C VAL A 14 -0.18 9.80 5.91
N GLY A 15 0.71 10.63 5.37
CA GLY A 15 1.59 11.48 6.17
C GLY A 15 2.94 10.86 6.47
N GLU A 16 3.22 9.68 5.90
CA GLU A 16 4.48 8.98 6.08
C GLU A 16 4.93 8.40 4.74
N ASN A 17 6.25 8.27 4.55
CA ASN A 17 6.76 7.64 3.36
C ASN A 17 7.16 6.18 3.59
N ILE A 18 7.38 5.78 4.83
CA ILE A 18 7.66 4.40 5.19
C ILE A 18 6.84 4.04 6.41
N LEU A 19 6.16 2.90 6.35
CA LEU A 19 5.44 2.33 7.49
C LEU A 19 5.95 0.93 7.75
N LEU A 20 6.18 0.63 9.02
CA LEU A 20 6.54 -0.70 9.47
C LEU A 20 5.32 -1.32 10.14
N VAL A 21 4.92 -2.48 9.65
CA VAL A 21 3.71 -3.15 10.13
C VAL A 21 4.09 -4.48 10.77
N ASP A 22 3.77 -4.60 12.05
CA ASP A 22 4.09 -5.81 12.82
C ASP A 22 3.01 -6.86 12.58
N LYS A 23 3.07 -7.46 11.42
CA LYS A 23 2.18 -8.57 11.04
C LYS A 23 2.98 -9.61 10.28
N SER A 24 2.58 -10.86 10.42
CA SER A 24 3.22 -11.96 9.72
C SER A 24 2.61 -12.20 8.34
N LYS A 25 1.40 -11.68 8.10
CA LYS A 25 0.67 -11.95 6.87
C LYS A 25 -0.43 -10.91 6.68
N MET A 26 -0.59 -10.42 5.45
CA MET A 26 -1.67 -9.50 5.08
C MET A 26 -2.11 -9.76 3.66
N THR A 27 -3.39 -9.51 3.37
CA THR A 27 -3.88 -9.45 2.00
C THR A 27 -3.84 -8.00 1.51
N ILE A 28 -4.02 -7.81 0.20
CA ILE A 28 -4.09 -6.46 -0.39
C ILE A 28 -5.26 -5.67 0.22
N ASN A 29 -6.41 -6.31 0.44
CA ASN A 29 -7.54 -5.63 1.07
C ASN A 29 -7.20 -5.15 2.49
N GLU A 30 -6.48 -5.95 3.25
CA GLU A 30 -6.06 -5.57 4.59
C GLU A 30 -5.09 -4.40 4.58
N ILE A 31 -4.26 -4.29 3.53
CA ILE A 31 -3.38 -3.14 3.35
C ILE A 31 -4.19 -1.86 3.24
N PHE A 32 -5.24 -1.85 2.43
CA PHE A 32 -6.07 -0.66 2.26
C PHE A 32 -6.81 -0.30 3.54
N GLU A 33 -7.31 -1.28 4.28
CA GLU A 33 -7.93 -1.04 5.58
C GLU A 33 -6.93 -0.41 6.55
N PHE A 34 -5.71 -0.93 6.59
CA PHE A 34 -4.65 -0.40 7.43
C PHE A 34 -4.32 1.05 7.06
N LEU A 35 -4.21 1.35 5.77
CA LEU A 35 -3.89 2.70 5.31
C LEU A 35 -5.00 3.69 5.67
N LYS A 36 -6.25 3.29 5.54
CA LYS A 36 -7.38 4.14 5.92
C LYS A 36 -7.35 4.49 7.40
N MET A 37 -7.04 3.50 8.25
CA MET A 37 -6.98 3.70 9.68
C MET A 37 -5.81 4.59 10.10
N ASN A 38 -4.74 4.63 9.30
CA ASN A 38 -3.53 5.37 9.62
C ASN A 38 -3.36 6.64 8.78
N SER A 39 -4.38 7.02 8.03
CA SER A 39 -4.32 8.22 7.21
C SER A 39 -4.47 9.47 8.07
N LYS A 40 -3.57 10.43 7.89
CA LYS A 40 -3.62 11.71 8.58
C LYS A 40 -4.59 12.68 7.91
N ASN A 41 -4.82 12.50 6.63
CA ASN A 41 -5.82 13.25 5.88
C ASN A 41 -7.04 12.36 5.71
N LYS A 42 -8.22 12.96 5.82
CA LYS A 42 -9.48 12.20 5.70
C LYS A 42 -9.87 11.94 4.26
N ASN A 43 -8.97 12.16 3.33
CA ASN A 43 -9.21 11.85 1.93
C ASN A 43 -9.31 10.35 1.75
N THR A 44 -10.27 9.94 0.94
CA THR A 44 -10.48 8.53 0.65
C THR A 44 -9.33 8.02 -0.22
N ILE A 45 -8.75 6.90 0.17
CA ILE A 45 -7.78 6.21 -0.65
C ILE A 45 -8.54 5.30 -1.61
N ASP A 46 -8.42 5.57 -2.91
CA ASP A 46 -9.10 4.79 -3.94
C ASP A 46 -8.18 3.67 -4.40
N PRO A 47 -8.52 2.40 -4.13
CA PRO A 47 -7.68 1.27 -4.52
C PRO A 47 -7.41 1.21 -6.03
N GLN A 48 -8.31 1.73 -6.87
CA GLN A 48 -8.12 1.71 -8.31
C GLN A 48 -7.01 2.65 -8.77
N ASN A 49 -6.67 3.64 -7.94
CA ASN A 49 -5.63 4.61 -8.26
C ASN A 49 -4.30 4.31 -7.58
N VAL A 50 -4.17 3.14 -6.97
CA VAL A 50 -2.95 2.75 -6.27
C VAL A 50 -2.34 1.55 -6.96
N LEU A 51 -1.07 1.70 -7.35
CA LEU A 51 -0.28 0.59 -7.85
C LEU A 51 0.49 0.00 -6.68
N ILE A 52 0.51 -1.33 -6.59
CA ILE A 52 1.18 -2.04 -5.52
C ILE A 52 2.17 -3.02 -6.12
N SER A 53 3.41 -2.97 -5.65
CA SER A 53 4.38 -4.00 -5.96
C SER A 53 4.89 -4.64 -4.67
N ILE A 54 5.17 -5.93 -4.73
CA ILE A 54 5.64 -6.70 -3.61
C ILE A 54 7.02 -7.24 -4.00
N ASN A 55 8.05 -6.81 -3.27
CA ASN A 55 9.44 -7.18 -3.55
C ASN A 55 9.81 -6.90 -5.02
N GLY A 56 9.31 -5.80 -5.57
CA GLY A 56 9.61 -5.38 -6.94
C GLY A 56 8.72 -6.00 -8.01
N THR A 57 7.77 -6.84 -7.65
CA THR A 57 6.86 -7.46 -8.62
C THR A 57 5.46 -6.88 -8.48
N ASP A 58 4.86 -6.50 -9.59
CA ASP A 58 3.51 -5.94 -9.60
C ASP A 58 2.53 -6.95 -8.99
N SER A 59 1.68 -6.48 -8.08
CA SER A 59 0.74 -7.34 -7.38
C SER A 59 -0.26 -8.03 -8.32
N SER A 60 -0.56 -7.43 -9.47
CA SER A 60 -1.48 -8.02 -10.45
C SER A 60 -0.96 -9.35 -10.98
N VAL A 61 0.37 -9.52 -11.01
CA VAL A 61 1.00 -10.77 -11.44
C VAL A 61 0.96 -11.82 -10.33
N LEU A 62 0.78 -11.38 -9.09
CA LEU A 62 0.85 -12.24 -7.90
C LEU A 62 -0.54 -12.58 -7.34
N GLY A 63 -1.59 -12.37 -8.13
CA GLY A 63 -2.95 -12.67 -7.71
C GLY A 63 -3.84 -11.46 -7.47
N GLY A 64 -3.35 -10.26 -7.76
CA GLY A 64 -4.13 -9.04 -7.58
C GLY A 64 -4.56 -8.83 -6.13
N LYS A 65 -5.85 -8.56 -5.91
CA LYS A 65 -6.37 -8.32 -4.57
C LYS A 65 -6.26 -9.53 -3.64
N ASP A 66 -6.07 -10.72 -4.19
CA ASP A 66 -5.89 -11.93 -3.42
C ASP A 66 -4.43 -12.23 -3.11
N ALA A 67 -3.52 -11.38 -3.58
CA ALA A 67 -2.10 -11.53 -3.25
C ALA A 67 -1.89 -11.43 -1.75
N VAL A 68 -0.98 -12.26 -1.24
CA VAL A 68 -0.67 -12.32 0.18
C VAL A 68 0.73 -11.79 0.41
N ILE A 69 0.84 -10.86 1.34
CA ILE A 69 2.11 -10.29 1.77
C ILE A 69 2.51 -10.99 3.07
N LYS A 70 3.79 -11.29 3.21
CA LYS A 70 4.31 -12.06 4.34
C LYS A 70 5.36 -11.26 5.10
N ASP A 71 5.67 -11.74 6.30
CA ASP A 71 6.74 -11.19 7.11
C ASP A 71 8.05 -11.11 6.32
N GLY A 72 8.68 -9.95 6.35
CA GLY A 72 9.90 -9.68 5.62
C GLY A 72 9.70 -9.07 4.24
N ASP A 73 8.48 -9.02 3.75
CA ASP A 73 8.20 -8.44 2.43
C ASP A 73 8.29 -6.92 2.44
N HIS A 74 8.71 -6.37 1.30
CA HIS A 74 8.74 -4.94 1.04
C HIS A 74 7.65 -4.62 0.03
N VAL A 75 6.71 -3.79 0.43
CA VAL A 75 5.57 -3.41 -0.40
C VAL A 75 5.71 -1.95 -0.79
N THR A 76 5.66 -1.66 -2.09
CA THR A 76 5.69 -0.29 -2.59
C THR A 76 4.30 0.07 -3.10
N LEU A 77 3.78 1.19 -2.63
CA LEU A 77 2.47 1.69 -3.04
C LEU A 77 2.66 3.09 -3.60
N VAL A 78 2.09 3.32 -4.79
CA VAL A 78 2.17 4.62 -5.44
C VAL A 78 0.80 4.99 -5.98
N THR A 79 0.38 6.24 -5.71
CA THR A 79 -0.87 6.76 -6.27
C THR A 79 -0.60 7.25 -7.68
N ILE A 80 -1.47 6.84 -8.61
CA ILE A 80 -1.44 7.39 -9.95
C ILE A 80 -2.14 8.74 -9.89
N VAL A 81 -1.38 9.80 -10.14
CA VAL A 81 -1.95 11.13 -10.21
C VAL A 81 -2.37 11.38 -11.65
N HIS A 82 -3.66 11.49 -11.87
CA HIS A 82 -4.14 12.01 -13.15
C HIS A 82 -3.93 13.50 -13.10
N GLY A 83 -3.04 14.00 -13.95
CA GLY A 83 -2.79 15.42 -14.05
C GLY A 83 -4.07 16.14 -14.45
N GLY A 84 -4.55 16.87 -13.59
CA GLY A 84 -5.79 17.61 -13.85
C GLY A 84 -6.33 18.09 -12.58
#